data_95d75c4f4d7786290bc84c1a7ee7878b
#
_entry.id   95d75c4f4d7786290bc84c1a7ee7878b
#
_cell.length_a   1.000
_cell.length_b   1.000
_cell.length_c   1.000
_cell.angle_alpha   90.00
_cell.angle_beta   90.00
_cell.angle_gamma   90.00
#
_symmetry.space_group_name_H-M   'P 1'
#
loop_
_entity.id
_entity.type
_entity.pdbx_description
1 polymer ?
#
loop_
_entity_poly.entity_id
_entity_poly.type
_entity_poly.pdbx_seq_one_letter_code
_entity_poly.pdbx_strand_id
1 'polypeptide(L)'
;MPGHDVLIEAREVEKFYQAPDGSRIQVIAPLDLSINEGEIVALLGPSGSGKSTLLRMLSGLSRPSAGTVLWSGQDRNPGNLAIVFQSFALFPWLTVQANVEAPLQARGVGPAEREKRSHKALDVVGLDGFESAYPKELSGGMKQRVGFARALVVEPEVLFMDEPFSALDVLTAENLRSQVIELWGDRKLPTKAIFIVTHNIEEAVLLADRIIVLGKNPGRIRSDFRVNLPQPRDRKGTEFLRLVDFIYTVLTQPNLEMPAAGPAPVEGPPKKSKYQMLPHVRPGGLAGLLEMLPENDERVDIYKLAEELGLEIDDLLPLIEAGSLLGFLDVRAGDVGMTLPGRRFTNAGILQQKDYFQEAALHYVPMLGQIRRALQAHPGRPVSDELYRDCLDEHFSEEEVQRQMETIVSWGRYAELFDYDAQEKRFSIREPEPVGGSGQ
;
A
#
# COMPACT_ATOMS: atom_id res chain seq x y z
N MET A 1 -24.11 -19.82 -14.68
CA MET A 1 -23.05 -19.79 -13.66
C MET A 1 -23.65 -20.35 -12.39
N PRO A 2 -23.00 -21.28 -11.67
CA PRO A 2 -23.53 -21.72 -10.37
C PRO A 2 -23.57 -20.49 -9.46
N GLY A 3 -24.74 -20.25 -8.83
CA GLY A 3 -24.89 -19.14 -7.89
C GLY A 3 -23.95 -19.36 -6.72
N HIS A 4 -23.08 -18.40 -6.44
CA HIS A 4 -22.30 -18.39 -5.21
C HIS A 4 -23.28 -18.16 -4.06
N ASP A 5 -23.19 -19.00 -3.02
CA ASP A 5 -24.03 -18.84 -1.82
C ASP A 5 -23.64 -17.54 -1.11
N VAL A 6 -24.63 -16.69 -0.83
CA VAL A 6 -24.42 -15.45 -0.09
C VAL A 6 -24.22 -15.80 1.39
N LEU A 7 -23.04 -15.49 1.91
CA LEU A 7 -22.69 -15.71 3.32
C LEU A 7 -23.15 -14.56 4.21
N ILE A 8 -22.98 -13.32 3.72
CA ILE A 8 -23.40 -12.11 4.45
C ILE A 8 -24.07 -11.16 3.47
N GLU A 9 -25.21 -10.63 3.86
CA GLU A 9 -25.95 -9.64 3.10
C GLU A 9 -26.34 -8.45 3.99
N ALA A 10 -25.88 -7.28 3.64
CA ALA A 10 -26.29 -6.01 4.25
C ALA A 10 -27.33 -5.37 3.33
N ARG A 11 -28.50 -5.02 3.89
CA ARG A 11 -29.61 -4.38 3.18
C ARG A 11 -29.89 -3.01 3.79
N GLU A 12 -29.71 -1.97 3.01
CA GLU A 12 -29.92 -0.56 3.39
C GLU A 12 -29.30 -0.20 4.76
N VAL A 13 -28.10 -0.77 5.05
CA VAL A 13 -27.45 -0.53 6.34
C VAL A 13 -26.92 0.86 6.42
N GLU A 14 -27.21 1.55 7.54
CA GLU A 14 -26.67 2.85 7.84
C GLU A 14 -26.18 2.96 9.30
N LYS A 15 -25.32 3.94 9.58
CA LYS A 15 -24.78 4.16 10.91
C LYS A 15 -24.69 5.64 11.25
N PHE A 16 -25.30 5.97 12.39
CA PHE A 16 -25.17 7.27 13.04
C PHE A 16 -24.47 7.13 14.40
N TYR A 17 -23.73 8.15 14.77
CA TYR A 17 -23.26 8.35 16.13
C TYR A 17 -23.80 9.69 16.67
N GLN A 18 -23.96 9.79 17.97
CA GLN A 18 -24.30 11.05 18.62
C GLN A 18 -23.01 11.79 18.97
N ALA A 19 -22.92 13.04 18.55
CA ALA A 19 -21.86 13.93 19.01
C ALA A 19 -22.13 14.44 20.42
N PRO A 20 -21.11 14.93 21.17
CA PRO A 20 -21.28 15.47 22.51
C PRO A 20 -22.30 16.61 22.63
N ASP A 21 -22.52 17.36 21.56
CA ASP A 21 -23.51 18.46 21.44
C ASP A 21 -24.94 17.98 21.13
N GLY A 22 -25.16 16.66 21.05
CA GLY A 22 -26.44 16.04 20.72
C GLY A 22 -26.74 15.96 19.21
N SER A 23 -25.88 16.48 18.34
CA SER A 23 -26.04 16.34 16.89
C SER A 23 -25.80 14.89 16.44
N ARG A 24 -26.43 14.50 15.32
CA ARG A 24 -26.20 13.17 14.70
C ARG A 24 -25.16 13.27 13.61
N ILE A 25 -24.12 12.47 13.73
CA ILE A 25 -23.08 12.32 12.69
C ILE A 25 -23.38 11.03 11.93
N GLN A 26 -23.75 11.15 10.64
CA GLN A 26 -23.92 10.00 9.77
C GLN A 26 -22.56 9.55 9.27
N VAL A 27 -22.12 8.37 9.70
CA VAL A 27 -20.83 7.78 9.30
C VAL A 27 -20.98 6.91 8.06
N ILE A 28 -22.06 6.13 7.98
CA ILE A 28 -22.41 5.30 6.82
C ILE A 28 -23.80 5.71 6.34
N ALA A 29 -23.92 6.11 5.08
CA ALA A 29 -25.20 6.29 4.38
C ALA A 29 -25.81 4.93 4.05
N PRO A 30 -27.15 4.85 3.78
CA PRO A 30 -27.77 3.62 3.37
C PRO A 30 -27.00 2.96 2.23
N LEU A 31 -26.61 1.71 2.40
CA LEU A 31 -25.91 0.92 1.40
C LEU A 31 -26.29 -0.55 1.46
N ASP A 32 -26.19 -1.20 0.30
CA ASP A 32 -26.34 -2.63 0.10
C ASP A 32 -25.00 -3.27 -0.21
N LEU A 33 -24.74 -4.44 0.37
CA LEU A 33 -23.48 -5.16 0.15
C LEU A 33 -23.69 -6.66 0.43
N SER A 34 -23.09 -7.50 -0.40
CA SER A 34 -23.06 -8.95 -0.17
C SER A 34 -21.62 -9.47 -0.14
N ILE A 35 -21.37 -10.51 0.66
CA ILE A 35 -20.14 -11.30 0.67
C ILE A 35 -20.53 -12.72 0.30
N ASN A 36 -19.90 -13.27 -0.74
CA ASN A 36 -20.24 -14.56 -1.29
C ASN A 36 -19.16 -15.60 -0.96
N GLU A 37 -19.55 -16.88 -0.98
CA GLU A 37 -18.61 -17.99 -0.85
C GLU A 37 -17.60 -17.98 -2.01
N GLY A 38 -16.32 -18.21 -1.69
CA GLY A 38 -15.23 -18.35 -2.67
C GLY A 38 -14.62 -17.01 -3.13
N GLU A 39 -14.89 -15.90 -2.44
CA GLU A 39 -14.28 -14.61 -2.82
C GLU A 39 -13.48 -13.96 -1.68
N ILE A 40 -12.42 -13.26 -2.07
CA ILE A 40 -11.76 -12.25 -1.24
C ILE A 40 -12.30 -10.90 -1.65
N VAL A 41 -12.95 -10.19 -0.72
CA VAL A 41 -13.48 -8.83 -0.93
C VAL A 41 -12.59 -7.82 -0.23
N ALA A 42 -12.08 -6.81 -0.94
CA ALA A 42 -11.39 -5.68 -0.33
C ALA A 42 -12.29 -4.46 -0.26
N LEU A 43 -12.39 -3.86 0.92
CA LEU A 43 -13.02 -2.56 1.14
C LEU A 43 -11.94 -1.48 1.22
N LEU A 44 -11.88 -0.65 0.20
CA LEU A 44 -10.98 0.50 0.09
C LEU A 44 -11.70 1.81 0.43
N GLY A 45 -10.96 2.78 0.91
CA GLY A 45 -11.47 4.12 1.12
C GLY A 45 -10.51 4.97 1.96
N PRO A 46 -10.64 6.30 1.93
CA PRO A 46 -9.79 7.19 2.73
C PRO A 46 -10.04 7.01 4.22
N SER A 47 -9.12 7.52 5.05
CA SER A 47 -9.30 7.54 6.51
C SER A 47 -10.58 8.28 6.88
N GLY A 48 -11.32 7.75 7.86
CA GLY A 48 -12.60 8.33 8.28
C GLY A 48 -13.80 8.02 7.36
N SER A 49 -13.66 7.24 6.29
CA SER A 49 -14.79 6.86 5.43
C SER A 49 -15.78 5.86 6.04
N GLY A 50 -15.48 5.31 7.23
CA GLY A 50 -16.36 4.36 7.91
C GLY A 50 -16.05 2.88 7.65
N LYS A 51 -14.91 2.53 7.06
CA LYS A 51 -14.52 1.13 6.75
C LYS A 51 -14.60 0.19 7.95
N SER A 52 -13.92 0.53 9.04
CA SER A 52 -13.95 -0.27 10.27
C SER A 52 -15.34 -0.29 10.92
N THR A 53 -16.15 0.76 10.72
CA THR A 53 -17.54 0.80 11.17
C THR A 53 -18.38 -0.21 10.38
N LEU A 54 -18.23 -0.23 9.06
CA LEU A 54 -18.93 -1.18 8.20
C LEU A 54 -18.48 -2.62 8.53
N LEU A 55 -17.16 -2.87 8.66
CA LEU A 55 -16.66 -4.18 9.07
C LEU A 55 -17.28 -4.64 10.39
N ARG A 56 -17.36 -3.75 11.39
CA ARG A 56 -18.00 -4.10 12.69
C ARG A 56 -19.48 -4.39 12.58
N MET A 57 -20.21 -3.76 11.65
CA MET A 57 -21.61 -4.10 11.38
C MET A 57 -21.73 -5.45 10.71
N LEU A 58 -20.94 -5.72 9.67
CA LEU A 58 -20.95 -6.99 8.94
C LEU A 58 -20.53 -8.17 9.82
N SER A 59 -19.59 -7.97 10.73
CA SER A 59 -19.14 -8.99 11.68
C SER A 59 -20.02 -9.14 12.92
N GLY A 60 -21.10 -8.37 13.04
CA GLY A 60 -22.01 -8.41 14.18
C GLY A 60 -21.50 -7.75 15.47
N LEU A 61 -20.30 -7.14 15.46
CA LEU A 61 -19.77 -6.41 16.62
C LEU A 61 -20.53 -5.10 16.91
N SER A 62 -21.20 -4.54 15.92
CA SER A 62 -22.02 -3.34 16.06
C SER A 62 -23.32 -3.52 15.26
N ARG A 63 -24.44 -3.10 15.85
CA ARG A 63 -25.70 -3.08 15.10
C ARG A 63 -25.75 -1.85 14.18
N PRO A 64 -26.30 -1.97 12.97
CA PRO A 64 -26.65 -0.80 12.16
C PRO A 64 -27.67 0.07 12.89
N SER A 65 -27.73 1.37 12.56
CA SER A 65 -28.75 2.29 13.08
C SER A 65 -30.08 2.13 12.36
N ALA A 66 -30.04 1.74 11.08
CA ALA A 66 -31.19 1.26 10.30
C ALA A 66 -30.68 0.25 9.27
N GLY A 67 -31.59 -0.44 8.61
CA GLY A 67 -31.28 -1.58 7.74
C GLY A 67 -30.98 -2.85 8.52
N THR A 68 -30.60 -3.91 7.81
CA THR A 68 -30.36 -5.25 8.39
C THR A 68 -29.13 -5.89 7.80
N VAL A 69 -28.44 -6.69 8.63
CA VAL A 69 -27.36 -7.59 8.19
C VAL A 69 -27.84 -9.02 8.39
N LEU A 70 -27.83 -9.81 7.33
CA LEU A 70 -28.22 -11.21 7.33
C LEU A 70 -26.99 -12.09 7.17
N TRP A 71 -26.88 -13.16 7.97
CA TRP A 71 -25.84 -14.17 7.85
C TRP A 71 -26.46 -15.46 7.35
N SER A 72 -26.03 -15.95 6.19
CA SER A 72 -26.62 -17.11 5.51
C SER A 72 -28.16 -17.01 5.43
N GLY A 73 -28.67 -15.83 5.07
CA GLY A 73 -30.09 -15.54 4.94
C GLY A 73 -30.88 -15.39 6.26
N GLN A 74 -30.22 -15.38 7.41
CA GLN A 74 -30.87 -15.28 8.73
C GLN A 74 -30.43 -14.03 9.48
N ASP A 75 -31.38 -13.34 10.10
CA ASP A 75 -31.14 -12.20 11.01
C ASP A 75 -30.85 -12.71 12.45
N ARG A 76 -29.98 -13.70 12.57
CA ARG A 76 -29.57 -14.25 13.86
C ARG A 76 -28.08 -14.46 13.87
N ASN A 77 -27.48 -14.23 15.03
CA ASN A 77 -26.08 -14.40 15.41
C ASN A 77 -25.14 -14.68 14.23
N PRO A 78 -24.18 -13.82 13.97
CA PRO A 78 -23.19 -14.11 12.94
C PRO A 78 -22.67 -15.53 13.15
N GLY A 79 -22.59 -16.31 12.09
CA GLY A 79 -22.06 -17.66 12.13
C GLY A 79 -20.63 -17.72 12.70
N ASN A 80 -19.87 -18.71 12.33
CA ASN A 80 -18.49 -18.83 12.77
C ASN A 80 -17.60 -17.79 12.05
N LEU A 81 -17.48 -16.59 12.63
CA LEU A 81 -16.68 -15.47 12.11
C LEU A 81 -15.43 -15.24 12.98
N ALA A 82 -14.37 -14.73 12.39
CA ALA A 82 -13.20 -14.26 13.12
C ALA A 82 -12.70 -12.91 12.55
N ILE A 83 -11.99 -12.15 13.38
CA ILE A 83 -11.44 -10.82 13.02
C ILE A 83 -9.96 -10.79 13.35
N VAL A 84 -9.16 -10.36 12.37
CA VAL A 84 -7.77 -9.93 12.56
C VAL A 84 -7.79 -8.41 12.68
N PHE A 85 -7.31 -7.88 13.79
CA PHE A 85 -7.30 -6.45 14.08
C PHE A 85 -5.97 -5.81 13.67
N GLN A 86 -6.02 -4.53 13.33
CA GLN A 86 -4.86 -3.70 13.01
C GLN A 86 -3.81 -3.68 14.16
N SER A 87 -4.24 -3.58 15.40
CA SER A 87 -3.38 -3.44 16.59
C SER A 87 -2.98 -4.76 17.26
N PHE A 88 -2.87 -5.86 16.52
CA PHE A 88 -2.59 -7.22 17.01
C PHE A 88 -3.58 -7.73 18.08
N ALA A 89 -4.01 -6.88 19.00
CA ALA A 89 -4.95 -7.13 20.10
C ALA A 89 -4.61 -8.39 20.91
N LEU A 90 -3.32 -8.66 21.15
CA LEU A 90 -2.85 -9.78 21.95
C LEU A 90 -2.98 -9.46 23.46
N PHE A 91 -3.29 -10.48 24.24
CA PHE A 91 -3.27 -10.41 25.69
C PHE A 91 -1.80 -10.44 26.18
N PRO A 92 -1.24 -9.35 26.69
CA PRO A 92 0.20 -9.27 26.97
C PRO A 92 0.66 -10.18 28.12
N TRP A 93 -0.27 -10.64 28.95
CA TRP A 93 -0.03 -11.55 30.07
C TRP A 93 -0.20 -13.03 29.72
N LEU A 94 -0.60 -13.37 28.50
CA LEU A 94 -0.74 -14.73 28.00
C LEU A 94 0.44 -15.06 27.07
N THR A 95 0.85 -16.33 27.07
CA THR A 95 1.80 -16.84 26.07
C THR A 95 1.21 -16.79 24.66
N VAL A 96 2.03 -17.03 23.66
CA VAL A 96 1.60 -17.17 22.25
C VAL A 96 0.52 -18.25 22.13
N GLN A 97 0.78 -19.44 22.63
CA GLN A 97 -0.19 -20.53 22.61
C GLN A 97 -1.50 -20.16 23.33
N ALA A 98 -1.40 -19.61 24.54
CA ALA A 98 -2.58 -19.21 25.32
C ALA A 98 -3.40 -18.10 24.63
N ASN A 99 -2.74 -17.17 23.91
CA ASN A 99 -3.44 -16.20 23.05
C ASN A 99 -4.23 -16.86 21.93
N VAL A 100 -3.64 -17.87 21.28
CA VAL A 100 -4.31 -18.61 20.19
C VAL A 100 -5.44 -19.48 20.75
N GLU A 101 -5.26 -20.08 21.93
CA GLU A 101 -6.30 -20.91 22.58
C GLU A 101 -7.48 -20.12 23.13
N ALA A 102 -7.32 -18.84 23.43
CA ALA A 102 -8.33 -18.02 24.12
C ALA A 102 -9.75 -18.10 23.48
N PRO A 103 -9.92 -17.98 22.17
CA PRO A 103 -11.27 -18.11 21.57
C PRO A 103 -11.85 -19.53 21.65
N LEU A 104 -11.03 -20.57 21.64
CA LEU A 104 -11.48 -21.95 21.83
C LEU A 104 -11.90 -22.19 23.29
N GLN A 105 -11.16 -21.61 24.23
CA GLN A 105 -11.52 -21.63 25.65
C GLN A 105 -12.87 -20.96 25.90
N ALA A 106 -13.11 -19.81 25.29
CA ALA A 106 -14.38 -19.10 25.37
C ALA A 106 -15.57 -19.92 24.81
N ARG A 107 -15.29 -20.81 23.85
CA ARG A 107 -16.28 -21.76 23.29
C ARG A 107 -16.42 -23.07 24.08
N GLY A 108 -15.72 -23.23 25.21
CA GLY A 108 -15.79 -24.42 26.05
C GLY A 108 -15.06 -25.65 25.51
N VAL A 109 -14.14 -25.46 24.53
CA VAL A 109 -13.31 -26.56 24.01
C VAL A 109 -12.35 -27.07 25.09
N GLY A 110 -12.22 -28.38 25.23
CA GLY A 110 -11.37 -29.03 26.25
C GLY A 110 -9.88 -28.77 26.03
N PRO A 111 -9.04 -28.83 27.11
CA PRO A 111 -7.63 -28.45 27.04
C PRO A 111 -6.82 -29.17 25.96
N ALA A 112 -6.89 -30.50 25.88
CA ALA A 112 -6.15 -31.30 24.91
C ALA A 112 -6.48 -30.96 23.45
N GLU A 113 -7.75 -30.67 23.15
CA GLU A 113 -8.15 -30.27 21.80
C GLU A 113 -7.73 -28.82 21.49
N ARG A 114 -7.75 -27.91 22.49
CA ARG A 114 -7.21 -26.54 22.33
C ARG A 114 -5.74 -26.55 21.97
N GLU A 115 -4.94 -27.32 22.75
CA GLU A 115 -3.52 -27.48 22.52
C GLU A 115 -3.22 -27.99 21.09
N LYS A 116 -3.90 -29.07 20.69
CA LYS A 116 -3.76 -29.62 19.34
C LYS A 116 -4.08 -28.62 18.24
N ARG A 117 -5.17 -27.84 18.37
CA ARG A 117 -5.59 -26.86 17.36
C ARG A 117 -4.68 -25.64 17.37
N SER A 118 -4.23 -25.19 18.55
CA SER A 118 -3.32 -24.03 18.63
C SER A 118 -1.97 -24.35 18.01
N HIS A 119 -1.39 -25.52 18.23
CA HIS A 119 -0.17 -25.94 17.56
C HIS A 119 -0.33 -25.95 16.04
N LYS A 120 -1.40 -26.58 15.54
CA LYS A 120 -1.68 -26.58 14.09
C LYS A 120 -1.83 -25.16 13.52
N ALA A 121 -2.48 -24.26 14.24
CA ALA A 121 -2.65 -22.86 13.78
C ALA A 121 -1.33 -22.09 13.81
N LEU A 122 -0.45 -22.35 14.78
CA LEU A 122 0.90 -21.77 14.87
C LEU A 122 1.80 -22.29 13.76
N ASP A 123 1.76 -23.59 13.45
CA ASP A 123 2.47 -24.17 12.30
C ASP A 123 2.09 -23.48 10.99
N VAL A 124 0.80 -23.28 10.76
CA VAL A 124 0.27 -22.65 9.53
C VAL A 124 0.82 -21.25 9.33
N VAL A 125 1.09 -20.51 10.41
CA VAL A 125 1.63 -19.14 10.32
C VAL A 125 3.16 -19.08 10.55
N GLY A 126 3.83 -20.24 10.67
CA GLY A 126 5.28 -20.34 10.85
C GLY A 126 5.77 -19.81 12.19
N LEU A 127 5.07 -20.14 13.28
CA LEU A 127 5.43 -19.79 14.66
C LEU A 127 5.60 -21.01 15.56
N ASP A 128 5.86 -22.17 14.99
CA ASP A 128 6.29 -23.36 15.73
C ASP A 128 7.58 -23.07 16.51
N GLY A 129 7.62 -23.54 17.77
CA GLY A 129 8.73 -23.26 18.70
C GLY A 129 8.61 -21.96 19.50
N PHE A 130 7.59 -21.11 19.22
CA PHE A 130 7.33 -19.88 19.97
C PHE A 130 6.13 -19.97 20.93
N GLU A 131 5.58 -21.15 21.18
CA GLU A 131 4.36 -21.39 21.94
C GLU A 131 4.41 -20.81 23.36
N SER A 132 5.57 -20.91 24.02
CA SER A 132 5.80 -20.44 25.39
C SER A 132 6.23 -18.98 25.49
N ALA A 133 6.54 -18.33 24.36
CA ALA A 133 6.94 -16.91 24.33
C ALA A 133 5.78 -15.99 24.69
N TYR A 134 6.09 -14.82 25.24
CA TYR A 134 5.11 -13.76 25.50
C TYR A 134 5.14 -12.70 24.39
N PRO A 135 4.04 -11.94 24.19
CA PRO A 135 3.97 -10.90 23.15
C PRO A 135 5.12 -9.88 23.19
N LYS A 136 5.66 -9.54 24.36
CA LYS A 136 6.81 -8.63 24.50
C LYS A 136 8.12 -9.15 23.89
N GLU A 137 8.22 -10.46 23.67
CA GLU A 137 9.40 -11.15 23.16
C GLU A 137 9.34 -11.33 21.61
N LEU A 138 8.25 -10.86 21.00
CA LEU A 138 7.97 -11.02 19.58
C LEU A 138 8.17 -9.72 18.80
N SER A 139 8.64 -9.85 17.55
CA SER A 139 8.59 -8.75 16.57
C SER A 139 7.16 -8.35 16.22
N GLY A 140 6.96 -7.20 15.57
CA GLY A 140 5.65 -6.77 15.09
C GLY A 140 5.00 -7.79 14.16
N GLY A 141 5.75 -8.34 13.21
CA GLY A 141 5.28 -9.36 12.28
C GLY A 141 4.90 -10.67 12.97
N MET A 142 5.67 -11.11 13.97
CA MET A 142 5.33 -12.30 14.77
C MET A 142 4.04 -12.07 15.56
N LYS A 143 3.83 -10.88 16.16
CA LYS A 143 2.59 -10.52 16.86
C LYS A 143 1.39 -10.60 15.92
N GLN A 144 1.55 -10.11 14.68
CA GLN A 144 0.48 -10.17 13.69
C GLN A 144 0.16 -11.63 13.31
N ARG A 145 1.18 -12.47 13.10
CA ARG A 145 0.99 -13.90 12.84
C ARG A 145 0.26 -14.62 13.99
N VAL A 146 0.56 -14.27 15.25
CA VAL A 146 -0.23 -14.77 16.40
C VAL A 146 -1.70 -14.34 16.30
N GLY A 147 -1.95 -13.09 15.90
CA GLY A 147 -3.31 -12.58 15.64
C GLY A 147 -4.04 -13.38 14.55
N PHE A 148 -3.33 -13.73 13.46
CA PHE A 148 -3.84 -14.61 12.41
C PHE A 148 -4.13 -16.03 12.94
N ALA A 149 -3.17 -16.65 13.63
CA ALA A 149 -3.36 -18.00 14.22
C ALA A 149 -4.56 -18.03 15.15
N ARG A 150 -4.72 -17.00 16.00
CA ARG A 150 -5.88 -16.84 16.89
C ARG A 150 -7.21 -16.72 16.15
N ALA A 151 -7.21 -16.05 14.99
CA ALA A 151 -8.41 -15.95 14.15
C ALA A 151 -8.71 -17.27 13.42
N LEU A 152 -7.67 -17.98 12.95
CA LEU A 152 -7.81 -19.22 12.19
C LEU A 152 -8.14 -20.44 13.05
N VAL A 153 -7.72 -20.45 14.33
CA VAL A 153 -7.89 -21.61 15.22
C VAL A 153 -9.36 -22.03 15.44
N VAL A 154 -10.28 -21.08 15.24
CA VAL A 154 -11.73 -21.32 15.35
C VAL A 154 -12.36 -21.81 14.05
N GLU A 155 -11.56 -21.97 13.00
CA GLU A 155 -11.98 -22.40 11.66
C GLU A 155 -13.16 -21.55 11.13
N PRO A 156 -12.98 -20.22 10.98
CA PRO A 156 -14.08 -19.32 10.65
C PRO A 156 -14.60 -19.54 9.24
N GLU A 157 -15.92 -19.42 9.02
CA GLU A 157 -16.52 -19.41 7.69
C GLU A 157 -16.19 -18.10 6.95
N VAL A 158 -16.15 -16.96 7.67
CA VAL A 158 -15.73 -15.67 7.12
C VAL A 158 -14.64 -15.07 8.00
N LEU A 159 -13.51 -14.70 7.36
CA LEU A 159 -12.40 -14.04 8.02
C LEU A 159 -12.41 -12.56 7.67
N PHE A 160 -12.62 -11.71 8.68
CA PHE A 160 -12.50 -10.27 8.56
C PHE A 160 -11.08 -9.82 8.92
N MET A 161 -10.54 -8.85 8.20
CA MET A 161 -9.23 -8.27 8.45
C MET A 161 -9.34 -6.74 8.40
N ASP A 162 -9.05 -6.07 9.51
CA ASP A 162 -9.07 -4.60 9.61
C ASP A 162 -7.64 -4.07 9.52
N GLU A 163 -7.22 -3.60 8.34
CA GLU A 163 -5.87 -3.11 8.02
C GLU A 163 -4.74 -4.04 8.50
N PRO A 164 -4.76 -5.33 8.12
CA PRO A 164 -3.96 -6.38 8.76
C PRO A 164 -2.45 -6.23 8.55
N PHE A 165 -2.01 -5.43 7.57
CA PHE A 165 -0.60 -5.30 7.20
C PHE A 165 -0.03 -3.90 7.48
N SER A 166 -0.87 -2.93 7.91
CA SER A 166 -0.48 -1.52 8.07
C SER A 166 0.54 -1.24 9.18
N ALA A 167 0.62 -2.12 10.19
CA ALA A 167 1.54 -1.99 11.32
C ALA A 167 2.84 -2.80 11.13
N LEU A 168 3.09 -3.32 9.94
CA LEU A 168 4.23 -4.18 9.62
C LEU A 168 5.21 -3.44 8.71
N ASP A 169 6.49 -3.77 8.85
CA ASP A 169 7.50 -3.40 7.84
C ASP A 169 7.19 -4.05 6.49
N VAL A 170 7.73 -3.45 5.43
CA VAL A 170 7.39 -3.80 4.03
C VAL A 170 7.57 -5.30 3.74
N LEU A 171 8.68 -5.89 4.20
CA LEU A 171 9.01 -7.29 3.88
C LEU A 171 8.17 -8.28 4.68
N THR A 172 7.95 -7.99 5.96
CA THR A 172 7.05 -8.80 6.79
C THR A 172 5.63 -8.75 6.24
N ALA A 173 5.15 -7.58 5.82
CA ALA A 173 3.85 -7.41 5.17
C ALA A 173 3.75 -8.21 3.86
N GLU A 174 4.80 -8.18 3.03
CA GLU A 174 4.87 -8.90 1.75
C GLU A 174 4.82 -10.43 1.97
N ASN A 175 5.64 -10.93 2.89
CA ASN A 175 5.65 -12.35 3.25
C ASN A 175 4.28 -12.80 3.76
N LEU A 176 3.64 -12.01 4.62
CA LEU A 176 2.35 -12.37 5.18
C LEU A 176 1.22 -12.31 4.14
N ARG A 177 1.26 -11.34 3.20
CA ARG A 177 0.32 -11.30 2.06
C ARG A 177 0.46 -12.54 1.18
N SER A 178 1.70 -12.92 0.85
CA SER A 178 1.98 -14.11 0.05
C SER A 178 1.48 -15.38 0.74
N GLN A 179 1.67 -15.51 2.05
CA GLN A 179 1.14 -16.62 2.85
C GLN A 179 -0.39 -16.66 2.82
N VAL A 180 -1.08 -15.51 2.95
CA VAL A 180 -2.54 -15.46 2.87
C VAL A 180 -3.04 -15.94 1.51
N ILE A 181 -2.40 -15.50 0.41
CA ILE A 181 -2.74 -15.92 -0.95
C ILE A 181 -2.52 -17.44 -1.13
N GLU A 182 -1.39 -17.96 -0.68
CA GLU A 182 -1.06 -19.39 -0.77
C GLU A 182 -2.05 -20.24 0.01
N LEU A 183 -2.30 -19.88 1.28
CA LEU A 183 -3.24 -20.61 2.14
C LEU A 183 -4.68 -20.59 1.58
N TRP A 184 -5.09 -19.47 0.96
CA TRP A 184 -6.38 -19.35 0.31
C TRP A 184 -6.45 -20.16 -0.99
N GLY A 185 -5.44 -20.03 -1.86
CA GLY A 185 -5.39 -20.71 -3.16
C GLY A 185 -5.32 -22.23 -3.04
N ASP A 186 -4.53 -22.73 -2.08
CA ASP A 186 -4.41 -24.16 -1.79
C ASP A 186 -5.62 -24.75 -1.04
N ARG A 187 -6.64 -23.93 -0.72
CA ARG A 187 -7.78 -24.31 0.12
C ARG A 187 -7.37 -24.93 1.46
N LYS A 188 -6.23 -24.53 1.99
CA LYS A 188 -5.74 -24.96 3.31
C LYS A 188 -6.49 -24.27 4.45
N LEU A 189 -7.17 -23.16 4.15
CA LEU A 189 -8.04 -22.48 5.11
C LEU A 189 -9.44 -23.08 5.05
N PRO A 190 -10.07 -23.35 6.21
CA PRO A 190 -11.48 -23.76 6.27
C PRO A 190 -12.46 -22.62 5.99
N THR A 191 -11.92 -21.44 5.69
CA THR A 191 -12.63 -20.18 5.48
C THR A 191 -13.27 -20.13 4.09
N LYS A 192 -14.53 -19.74 4.02
CA LYS A 192 -15.32 -19.67 2.78
C LYS A 192 -15.21 -18.30 2.10
N ALA A 193 -14.96 -17.23 2.85
CA ALA A 193 -14.74 -15.89 2.32
C ALA A 193 -13.80 -15.08 3.22
N ILE A 194 -13.09 -14.12 2.61
CA ILE A 194 -12.23 -13.17 3.32
C ILE A 194 -12.71 -11.76 2.99
N PHE A 195 -12.87 -10.92 4.03
CA PHE A 195 -13.19 -9.50 3.88
C PHE A 195 -12.08 -8.65 4.46
N ILE A 196 -11.37 -7.90 3.61
CA ILE A 196 -10.20 -7.11 3.98
C ILE A 196 -10.55 -5.63 3.90
N VAL A 197 -10.35 -4.90 4.99
CA VAL A 197 -10.34 -3.44 5.00
C VAL A 197 -8.91 -2.98 4.84
N THR A 198 -8.67 -2.11 3.87
CA THR A 198 -7.35 -1.50 3.66
C THR A 198 -7.48 -0.09 3.08
N HIS A 199 -6.45 0.73 3.24
CA HIS A 199 -6.28 1.99 2.54
C HIS A 199 -5.24 1.89 1.41
N ASN A 200 -4.56 0.76 1.29
CA ASN A 200 -3.54 0.53 0.26
C ASN A 200 -4.18 -0.07 -1.00
N ILE A 201 -4.11 0.69 -2.10
CA ILE A 201 -4.72 0.30 -3.38
C ILE A 201 -4.06 -0.94 -3.97
N GLU A 202 -2.73 -1.00 -3.97
CA GLU A 202 -1.99 -2.14 -4.53
C GLU A 202 -2.28 -3.43 -3.77
N GLU A 203 -2.41 -3.34 -2.45
CA GLU A 203 -2.78 -4.46 -1.59
C GLU A 203 -4.15 -5.02 -1.97
N ALA A 204 -5.15 -4.15 -2.16
CA ALA A 204 -6.47 -4.57 -2.58
C ALA A 204 -6.44 -5.23 -3.98
N VAL A 205 -5.73 -4.61 -4.94
CA VAL A 205 -5.58 -5.18 -6.29
C VAL A 205 -4.80 -6.50 -6.25
N LEU A 206 -3.84 -6.68 -5.35
CA LEU A 206 -3.04 -7.90 -5.24
C LEU A 206 -3.86 -9.09 -4.69
N LEU A 207 -4.66 -8.82 -3.65
CA LEU A 207 -5.31 -9.88 -2.86
C LEU A 207 -6.74 -10.19 -3.32
N ALA A 208 -7.54 -9.17 -3.65
CA ALA A 208 -8.99 -9.33 -3.72
C ALA A 208 -9.50 -9.80 -5.09
N ASP A 209 -10.54 -10.63 -5.07
CA ASP A 209 -11.33 -11.00 -6.26
C ASP A 209 -12.36 -9.92 -6.59
N ARG A 210 -12.74 -9.12 -5.59
CA ARG A 210 -13.68 -8.01 -5.72
C ARG A 210 -13.27 -6.85 -4.84
N ILE A 211 -13.35 -5.64 -5.39
CA ILE A 211 -12.97 -4.40 -4.69
C ILE A 211 -14.18 -3.49 -4.60
N ILE A 212 -14.43 -3.02 -3.37
CA ILE A 212 -15.46 -2.04 -3.06
C ILE A 212 -14.77 -0.76 -2.60
N VAL A 213 -15.03 0.34 -3.28
CA VAL A 213 -14.47 1.65 -2.94
C VAL A 213 -15.51 2.46 -2.18
N LEU A 214 -15.19 2.82 -0.94
CA LEU A 214 -16.04 3.62 -0.05
C LEU A 214 -15.58 5.09 -0.07
N GLY A 215 -16.51 6.00 -0.38
CA GLY A 215 -16.33 7.44 -0.22
C GLY A 215 -16.48 7.88 1.24
N LYS A 216 -16.32 9.16 1.50
CA LYS A 216 -16.47 9.75 2.85
C LYS A 216 -17.54 10.85 2.88
N ASN A 217 -17.98 11.18 4.11
CA ASN A 217 -18.86 12.32 4.46
C ASN A 217 -20.28 12.28 3.85
N PRO A 218 -21.11 11.28 4.11
CA PRO A 218 -20.90 10.00 4.79
C PRO A 218 -20.33 8.91 3.86
N GLY A 219 -19.91 7.78 4.47
CA GLY A 219 -19.46 6.61 3.72
C GLY A 219 -20.53 6.08 2.78
N ARG A 220 -20.22 6.01 1.47
CA ARG A 220 -21.09 5.47 0.41
C ARG A 220 -20.27 4.65 -0.55
N ILE A 221 -20.83 3.58 -1.08
CA ILE A 221 -20.17 2.80 -2.13
C ILE A 221 -20.08 3.69 -3.39
N ARG A 222 -18.84 3.89 -3.84
CA ARG A 222 -18.49 4.65 -5.03
C ARG A 222 -18.30 3.75 -6.24
N SER A 223 -17.75 2.58 -6.01
CA SER A 223 -17.52 1.58 -7.04
C SER A 223 -17.49 0.20 -6.39
N ASP A 224 -17.94 -0.80 -7.11
CA ASP A 224 -17.97 -2.21 -6.70
C ASP A 224 -17.73 -3.06 -7.94
N PHE A 225 -16.57 -3.69 -8.05
CA PHE A 225 -16.18 -4.40 -9.26
C PHE A 225 -15.30 -5.61 -8.98
N ARG A 226 -15.29 -6.55 -9.92
CA ARG A 226 -14.46 -7.76 -9.88
C ARG A 226 -13.07 -7.49 -10.47
N VAL A 227 -12.06 -8.09 -9.85
CA VAL A 227 -10.67 -8.08 -10.34
C VAL A 227 -10.46 -9.30 -11.20
N ASN A 228 -10.45 -9.11 -12.51
CA ASN A 228 -10.30 -10.19 -13.50
C ASN A 228 -8.81 -10.48 -13.83
N LEU A 229 -7.94 -10.46 -12.81
CA LEU A 229 -6.53 -10.79 -12.93
C LEU A 229 -6.26 -12.16 -12.30
N PRO A 230 -5.59 -13.08 -13.04
CA PRO A 230 -5.23 -14.38 -12.48
C PRO A 230 -4.15 -14.25 -11.39
N GLN A 231 -4.15 -15.15 -10.43
CA GLN A 231 -3.08 -15.29 -9.44
C GLN A 231 -1.94 -16.17 -10.00
N PRO A 232 -0.67 -15.92 -9.64
CA PRO A 232 -0.17 -14.76 -8.91
C PRO A 232 -0.18 -13.49 -9.78
N ARG A 233 -0.54 -12.35 -9.19
CA ARG A 233 -0.66 -11.07 -9.90
C ARG A 233 0.69 -10.37 -10.00
N ASP A 234 1.06 -9.97 -11.21
CA ASP A 234 2.26 -9.17 -11.46
C ASP A 234 1.98 -7.68 -11.22
N ARG A 235 2.58 -7.11 -10.19
CA ARG A 235 2.47 -5.67 -9.85
C ARG A 235 2.97 -4.74 -10.95
N LYS A 236 3.88 -5.22 -11.82
CA LYS A 236 4.39 -4.47 -12.97
C LYS A 236 3.55 -4.68 -14.23
N GLY A 237 2.57 -5.57 -14.17
CA GLY A 237 1.67 -5.88 -15.28
C GLY A 237 0.77 -4.69 -15.62
N THR A 238 0.58 -4.45 -16.92
CA THR A 238 -0.22 -3.33 -17.44
C THR A 238 -1.63 -3.28 -16.86
N GLU A 239 -2.30 -4.43 -16.73
CA GLU A 239 -3.67 -4.50 -16.22
C GLU A 239 -3.73 -4.24 -14.71
N PHE A 240 -2.69 -4.65 -13.95
CA PHE A 240 -2.56 -4.33 -12.54
C PHE A 240 -2.46 -2.81 -12.32
N LEU A 241 -1.54 -2.17 -13.05
CA LEU A 241 -1.34 -0.71 -12.96
C LEU A 241 -2.59 0.07 -13.39
N ARG A 242 -3.32 -0.41 -14.40
CA ARG A 242 -4.60 0.20 -14.80
C ARG A 242 -5.67 0.14 -13.72
N LEU A 243 -5.76 -0.99 -13.02
CA LEU A 243 -6.68 -1.11 -11.88
C LEU A 243 -6.30 -0.18 -10.73
N VAL A 244 -5.00 -0.06 -10.46
CA VAL A 244 -4.49 0.90 -9.46
C VAL A 244 -4.87 2.33 -9.84
N ASP A 245 -4.61 2.75 -11.08
CA ASP A 245 -4.94 4.08 -11.58
C ASP A 245 -6.47 4.35 -11.59
N PHE A 246 -7.26 3.34 -11.96
CA PHE A 246 -8.73 3.44 -11.90
C PHE A 246 -9.21 3.69 -10.47
N ILE A 247 -8.77 2.87 -9.52
CA ILE A 247 -9.16 3.00 -8.11
C ILE A 247 -8.71 4.34 -7.55
N TYR A 248 -7.49 4.76 -7.88
CA TYR A 248 -6.97 6.06 -7.51
C TYR A 248 -7.87 7.19 -7.99
N THR A 249 -8.30 7.15 -9.26
CA THR A 249 -9.24 8.11 -9.84
C THR A 249 -10.57 8.11 -9.09
N VAL A 250 -11.12 6.93 -8.76
CA VAL A 250 -12.37 6.82 -7.98
C VAL A 250 -12.24 7.46 -6.60
N LEU A 251 -11.07 7.33 -5.95
CA LEU A 251 -10.84 7.87 -4.62
C LEU A 251 -10.63 9.39 -4.62
N THR A 252 -9.96 9.92 -5.64
CA THR A 252 -9.54 11.33 -5.70
C THR A 252 -10.54 12.25 -6.41
N GLN A 253 -11.41 11.72 -7.29
CA GLN A 253 -12.39 12.50 -8.04
C GLN A 253 -13.82 12.20 -7.58
N PRO A 254 -14.30 12.77 -6.46
CA PRO A 254 -15.57 12.42 -5.84
C PRO A 254 -16.81 12.74 -6.71
N ASN A 255 -16.71 13.64 -7.67
CA ASN A 255 -17.83 14.09 -8.50
C ASN A 255 -17.91 13.37 -9.86
N LEU A 256 -16.98 12.46 -10.17
CA LEU A 256 -17.01 11.73 -11.43
C LEU A 256 -17.97 10.53 -11.29
N GLU A 257 -18.97 10.44 -12.18
CA GLU A 257 -19.77 9.21 -12.31
C GLU A 257 -18.91 8.14 -12.95
N MET A 258 -18.57 7.11 -12.18
CA MET A 258 -17.70 6.02 -12.61
C MET A 258 -18.53 4.78 -12.97
N PRO A 259 -18.09 3.98 -13.97
CA PRO A 259 -18.76 2.72 -14.28
C PRO A 259 -18.72 1.77 -13.06
N ALA A 260 -19.88 1.24 -12.69
CA ALA A 260 -20.00 0.27 -11.59
C ALA A 260 -19.24 -1.04 -11.86
N ALA A 261 -18.87 -1.31 -13.11
CA ALA A 261 -18.30 -2.58 -13.57
C ALA A 261 -16.75 -2.61 -13.66
N GLY A 262 -16.05 -1.63 -13.10
CA GLY A 262 -14.59 -1.52 -13.23
C GLY A 262 -14.12 -1.06 -14.63
N PRO A 263 -12.82 -0.93 -14.86
CA PRO A 263 -12.28 -0.49 -16.13
C PRO A 263 -12.51 -1.55 -17.21
N ALA A 264 -12.98 -1.12 -18.40
CA ALA A 264 -13.10 -2.02 -19.55
C ALA A 264 -11.70 -2.49 -20.01
N PRO A 265 -11.54 -3.75 -20.46
CA PRO A 265 -10.32 -4.18 -21.12
C PRO A 265 -10.04 -3.29 -22.33
N VAL A 266 -8.87 -2.66 -22.37
CA VAL A 266 -8.47 -1.81 -23.49
C VAL A 266 -7.26 -2.48 -24.17
N GLU A 267 -7.39 -2.81 -25.44
CA GLU A 267 -6.28 -3.21 -26.29
C GLU A 267 -5.43 -1.97 -26.63
N GLY A 268 -4.23 -1.89 -26.09
CA GLY A 268 -3.24 -0.85 -26.39
C GLY A 268 -2.18 -0.66 -25.32
N PRO A 269 -1.00 -0.11 -25.66
CA PRO A 269 0.06 0.10 -24.69
C PRO A 269 -0.36 1.13 -23.62
N PRO A 270 0.07 0.97 -22.35
CA PRO A 270 -0.37 1.81 -21.24
C PRO A 270 0.07 3.27 -21.45
N LYS A 271 -0.86 4.20 -21.23
CA LYS A 271 -0.48 5.60 -21.00
C LYS A 271 0.18 5.64 -19.62
N LYS A 272 1.46 6.02 -19.56
CA LYS A 272 2.19 6.22 -18.30
C LYS A 272 1.39 7.16 -17.40
N SER A 273 1.22 6.79 -16.12
CA SER A 273 0.69 7.67 -15.08
C SER A 273 1.38 9.03 -15.16
N LYS A 274 0.61 10.12 -15.05
CA LYS A 274 1.12 11.47 -15.30
C LYS A 274 2.02 11.96 -14.16
N TYR A 275 1.87 11.37 -12.96
CA TYR A 275 2.62 11.74 -11.77
C TYR A 275 2.97 10.49 -10.96
N GLN A 276 4.25 10.23 -10.82
CA GLN A 276 4.82 9.17 -10.00
C GLN A 276 5.42 9.81 -8.75
N MET A 277 5.11 9.26 -7.57
CA MET A 277 5.73 9.66 -6.32
C MET A 277 7.25 9.46 -6.40
N LEU A 278 8.01 10.50 -6.09
CA LEU A 278 9.46 10.44 -6.09
C LEU A 278 9.97 9.99 -4.72
N PRO A 279 10.93 9.07 -4.66
CA PRO A 279 11.59 8.72 -3.41
C PRO A 279 12.35 9.92 -2.84
N HIS A 280 12.20 10.19 -1.52
CA HIS A 280 12.81 11.34 -0.85
C HIS A 280 14.32 11.15 -0.64
N VAL A 281 15.09 11.25 -1.70
CA VAL A 281 16.52 10.97 -1.71
C VAL A 281 17.28 12.12 -2.33
N ARG A 282 18.40 12.48 -1.72
CA ARG A 282 19.37 13.41 -2.34
C ARG A 282 20.22 12.66 -3.39
N PRO A 283 20.49 13.25 -4.56
CA PRO A 283 21.29 12.61 -5.61
C PRO A 283 22.66 12.11 -5.14
N GLY A 284 23.31 12.85 -4.21
CA GLY A 284 24.59 12.42 -3.62
C GLY A 284 24.50 11.14 -2.81
N GLY A 285 23.38 10.88 -2.10
CA GLY A 285 23.14 9.62 -1.39
C GLY A 285 22.99 8.45 -2.36
N LEU A 286 22.25 8.66 -3.47
CA LEU A 286 22.13 7.66 -4.53
C LEU A 286 23.49 7.35 -5.19
N ALA A 287 24.29 8.38 -5.50
CA ALA A 287 25.62 8.19 -6.06
C ALA A 287 26.51 7.34 -5.12
N GLY A 288 26.50 7.68 -3.82
CA GLY A 288 27.25 6.90 -2.81
C GLY A 288 26.77 5.44 -2.71
N LEU A 289 25.48 5.16 -2.79
CA LEU A 289 24.97 3.79 -2.82
C LEU A 289 25.48 3.03 -4.06
N LEU A 290 25.43 3.68 -5.24
CA LEU A 290 25.89 3.05 -6.49
C LEU A 290 27.38 2.72 -6.45
N GLU A 291 28.23 3.56 -5.83
CA GLU A 291 29.66 3.33 -5.67
C GLU A 291 30.00 2.15 -4.77
N MET A 292 29.08 1.74 -3.88
CA MET A 292 29.26 0.64 -2.95
C MET A 292 28.82 -0.72 -3.53
N LEU A 293 28.08 -0.71 -4.64
CA LEU A 293 27.63 -1.94 -5.29
C LEU A 293 28.71 -2.54 -6.19
N PRO A 294 28.77 -3.88 -6.31
CA PRO A 294 29.72 -4.57 -7.21
C PRO A 294 29.58 -4.11 -8.67
N GLU A 295 30.70 -3.87 -9.34
CA GLU A 295 30.71 -3.49 -10.77
C GLU A 295 30.36 -4.65 -11.71
N ASN A 296 30.45 -5.89 -11.24
CA ASN A 296 30.09 -7.10 -11.99
C ASN A 296 28.58 -7.33 -11.97
N ASP A 297 28.12 -8.40 -12.64
CA ASP A 297 26.68 -8.79 -12.65
C ASP A 297 26.22 -9.42 -11.33
N GLU A 298 27.03 -9.32 -10.27
CA GLU A 298 26.71 -9.84 -8.96
C GLU A 298 25.61 -9.02 -8.31
N ARG A 299 24.65 -9.72 -7.73
CA ARG A 299 23.55 -9.11 -6.96
C ARG A 299 23.83 -9.23 -5.48
N VAL A 300 23.48 -8.22 -4.76
CA VAL A 300 23.66 -8.16 -3.31
C VAL A 300 22.29 -8.19 -2.65
N ASP A 301 22.13 -9.05 -1.65
CA ASP A 301 20.96 -9.07 -0.79
C ASP A 301 20.82 -7.72 -0.07
N ILE A 302 19.60 -7.14 -0.09
CA ILE A 302 19.33 -5.80 0.45
C ILE A 302 19.63 -5.72 1.94
N TYR A 303 19.44 -6.80 2.72
CA TYR A 303 19.74 -6.80 4.14
C TYR A 303 21.24 -6.81 4.43
N LYS A 304 22.00 -7.61 3.65
CA LYS A 304 23.46 -7.60 3.76
C LYS A 304 24.04 -6.24 3.40
N LEU A 305 23.48 -5.62 2.35
CA LEU A 305 23.88 -4.28 1.95
C LEU A 305 23.59 -3.24 3.05
N ALA A 306 22.42 -3.32 3.71
CA ALA A 306 22.09 -2.46 4.84
C ALA A 306 23.06 -2.64 6.00
N GLU A 307 23.40 -3.89 6.35
CA GLU A 307 24.36 -4.22 7.41
C GLU A 307 25.78 -3.70 7.09
N GLU A 308 26.25 -3.90 5.86
CA GLU A 308 27.57 -3.41 5.39
C GLU A 308 27.68 -1.88 5.40
N LEU A 309 26.58 -1.19 5.08
CA LEU A 309 26.51 0.27 5.08
C LEU A 309 26.22 0.86 6.47
N GLY A 310 25.84 0.04 7.45
CA GLY A 310 25.43 0.50 8.79
C GLY A 310 24.15 1.37 8.73
N LEU A 311 23.26 1.11 7.75
CA LEU A 311 22.00 1.81 7.56
C LEU A 311 20.83 0.94 8.04
N GLU A 312 19.81 1.60 8.57
CA GLU A 312 18.51 0.95 8.72
C GLU A 312 17.90 0.67 7.32
N ILE A 313 17.14 -0.40 7.20
CA ILE A 313 16.51 -0.76 5.90
C ILE A 313 15.61 0.37 5.39
N ASP A 314 14.91 1.05 6.30
CA ASP A 314 14.01 2.17 5.97
C ASP A 314 14.76 3.37 5.36
N ASP A 315 16.06 3.53 5.65
CA ASP A 315 16.91 4.56 5.04
C ASP A 315 17.51 4.10 3.70
N LEU A 316 17.71 2.80 3.52
CA LEU A 316 18.26 2.22 2.29
C LEU A 316 17.20 2.07 1.17
N LEU A 317 15.97 1.69 1.52
CA LEU A 317 14.91 1.44 0.53
C LEU A 317 14.63 2.64 -0.37
N PRO A 318 14.51 3.90 0.10
CA PRO A 318 14.31 5.06 -0.76
C PRO A 318 15.45 5.26 -1.77
N LEU A 319 16.70 4.93 -1.39
CA LEU A 319 17.86 5.01 -2.27
C LEU A 319 17.78 3.97 -3.40
N ILE A 320 17.38 2.74 -3.07
CA ILE A 320 17.17 1.66 -4.04
C ILE A 320 16.01 2.00 -4.97
N GLU A 321 14.91 2.54 -4.46
CA GLU A 321 13.75 2.98 -5.24
C GLU A 321 14.15 4.09 -6.22
N ALA A 322 14.93 5.08 -5.78
CA ALA A 322 15.44 6.14 -6.64
C ALA A 322 16.35 5.60 -7.76
N GLY A 323 17.24 4.67 -7.41
CA GLY A 323 18.11 4.02 -8.39
C GLY A 323 17.33 3.17 -9.40
N SER A 324 16.31 2.47 -8.96
CA SER A 324 15.41 1.69 -9.82
C SER A 324 14.56 2.60 -10.71
N LEU A 325 14.00 3.68 -10.16
CA LEU A 325 13.23 4.67 -10.91
C LEU A 325 14.05 5.30 -12.03
N LEU A 326 15.31 5.65 -11.76
CA LEU A 326 16.22 6.24 -12.74
C LEU A 326 16.87 5.20 -13.68
N GLY A 327 16.57 3.91 -13.50
CA GLY A 327 17.09 2.83 -14.31
C GLY A 327 18.56 2.49 -14.03
N PHE A 328 19.13 2.94 -12.92
CA PHE A 328 20.50 2.65 -12.51
C PHE A 328 20.62 1.32 -11.76
N LEU A 329 19.54 0.91 -11.08
CA LEU A 329 19.44 -0.33 -10.31
C LEU A 329 18.34 -1.23 -10.87
N ASP A 330 18.50 -2.54 -10.66
CA ASP A 330 17.50 -3.57 -10.92
C ASP A 330 17.35 -4.45 -9.67
N VAL A 331 16.13 -4.57 -9.16
CA VAL A 331 15.82 -5.35 -7.96
C VAL A 331 15.04 -6.59 -8.37
N ARG A 332 15.50 -7.78 -7.95
CA ARG A 332 14.81 -9.05 -8.18
C ARG A 332 14.89 -9.93 -6.95
N ALA A 333 13.77 -10.39 -6.48
CA ALA A 333 13.65 -11.34 -5.36
C ALA A 333 14.37 -10.91 -4.06
N GLY A 334 14.47 -9.60 -3.80
CA GLY A 334 15.16 -9.06 -2.62
C GLY A 334 16.65 -8.77 -2.83
N ASP A 335 17.20 -9.08 -4.01
CA ASP A 335 18.58 -8.74 -4.36
C ASP A 335 18.62 -7.51 -5.28
N VAL A 336 19.56 -6.62 -5.03
CA VAL A 336 19.84 -5.43 -5.85
C VAL A 336 21.07 -5.64 -6.72
N GLY A 337 20.97 -5.23 -7.98
CA GLY A 337 22.10 -5.27 -8.91
C GLY A 337 22.19 -3.99 -9.73
N MET A 338 23.39 -3.64 -10.17
CA MET A 338 23.64 -2.46 -10.98
C MET A 338 23.33 -2.73 -12.45
N THR A 339 22.58 -1.86 -13.10
CA THR A 339 22.30 -1.91 -14.55
C THR A 339 23.48 -1.39 -15.37
N LEU A 340 23.43 -1.56 -16.70
CA LEU A 340 24.41 -0.92 -17.59
C LEU A 340 24.45 0.62 -17.48
N PRO A 341 23.30 1.33 -17.43
CA PRO A 341 23.30 2.77 -17.13
C PRO A 341 23.88 3.09 -15.75
N GLY A 342 23.58 2.30 -14.72
CA GLY A 342 24.15 2.48 -13.37
C GLY A 342 25.67 2.40 -13.38
N ARG A 343 26.26 1.40 -14.04
CA ARG A 343 27.71 1.24 -14.18
C ARG A 343 28.37 2.41 -14.94
N ARG A 344 27.71 2.89 -16.00
CA ARG A 344 28.21 4.07 -16.73
C ARG A 344 28.22 5.30 -15.83
N PHE A 345 27.19 5.47 -15.01
CA PHE A 345 27.09 6.55 -14.06
C PHE A 345 28.24 6.47 -13.02
N THR A 346 28.46 5.31 -12.40
CA THR A 346 29.47 5.11 -11.36
C THR A 346 30.90 5.29 -11.89
N ASN A 347 31.19 4.82 -13.11
CA ASN A 347 32.51 4.90 -13.74
C ASN A 347 32.81 6.28 -14.40
N ALA A 348 31.87 7.21 -14.35
CA ALA A 348 31.99 8.51 -14.96
C ALA A 348 32.59 9.55 -13.99
N GLY A 349 33.27 10.53 -14.53
CA GLY A 349 33.65 11.73 -13.74
C GLY A 349 32.44 12.58 -13.39
N ILE A 350 32.58 13.44 -12.37
CA ILE A 350 31.46 14.21 -11.75
C ILE A 350 30.57 14.93 -12.79
N LEU A 351 31.17 15.55 -13.81
CA LEU A 351 30.41 16.24 -14.86
C LEU A 351 29.56 15.27 -15.70
N GLN A 352 30.14 14.15 -16.11
CA GLN A 352 29.42 13.11 -16.86
C GLN A 352 28.36 12.40 -16.02
N GLN A 353 28.58 12.26 -14.70
CA GLN A 353 27.56 11.74 -13.79
C GLN A 353 26.31 12.62 -13.79
N LYS A 354 26.47 13.94 -13.80
CA LYS A 354 25.36 14.90 -13.90
C LYS A 354 24.61 14.76 -15.23
N ASP A 355 25.36 14.56 -16.35
CA ASP A 355 24.75 14.35 -17.68
C ASP A 355 23.89 13.06 -17.70
N TYR A 356 24.43 11.94 -17.19
CA TYR A 356 23.68 10.68 -17.09
C TYR A 356 22.48 10.81 -16.17
N PHE A 357 22.62 11.49 -15.03
CA PHE A 357 21.50 11.75 -14.13
C PHE A 357 20.44 12.64 -14.80
N GLN A 358 20.85 13.66 -15.54
CA GLN A 358 19.96 14.55 -16.29
C GLN A 358 19.16 13.77 -17.33
N GLU A 359 19.81 12.91 -18.12
CA GLU A 359 19.16 12.08 -19.12
C GLU A 359 18.13 11.14 -18.48
N ALA A 360 18.50 10.44 -17.41
CA ALA A 360 17.62 9.55 -16.68
C ALA A 360 16.46 10.33 -16.04
N ALA A 361 16.72 11.43 -15.37
CA ALA A 361 15.70 12.25 -14.70
C ALA A 361 14.68 12.82 -15.71
N LEU A 362 15.11 13.28 -16.86
CA LEU A 362 14.21 13.76 -17.91
C LEU A 362 13.40 12.65 -18.56
N HIS A 363 13.95 11.44 -18.62
CA HIS A 363 13.26 10.28 -19.19
C HIS A 363 12.20 9.69 -18.23
N TYR A 364 12.56 9.56 -16.95
CA TYR A 364 11.75 8.84 -15.98
C TYR A 364 10.91 9.74 -15.06
N VAL A 365 11.23 11.06 -14.96
CA VAL A 365 10.51 12.02 -14.11
C VAL A 365 9.81 13.09 -14.96
N PRO A 366 8.56 12.87 -15.37
CA PRO A 366 7.83 13.76 -16.30
C PRO A 366 7.76 15.21 -15.85
N MET A 367 7.68 15.48 -14.53
CA MET A 367 7.58 16.83 -13.98
C MET A 367 8.84 17.64 -14.21
N LEU A 368 10.03 17.05 -14.08
CA LEU A 368 11.30 17.74 -14.41
C LEU A 368 11.33 18.15 -15.90
N GLY A 369 10.83 17.28 -16.78
CA GLY A 369 10.68 17.60 -18.20
C GLY A 369 9.65 18.69 -18.47
N GLN A 370 8.58 18.79 -17.71
CA GLN A 370 7.57 19.84 -17.81
C GLN A 370 8.13 21.20 -17.39
N ILE A 371 8.81 21.26 -16.22
CA ILE A 371 9.46 22.48 -15.72
C ILE A 371 10.49 22.99 -16.75
N ARG A 372 11.35 22.10 -17.26
CA ARG A 372 12.35 22.46 -18.27
C ARG A 372 11.71 23.04 -19.54
N ARG A 373 10.66 22.40 -20.07
CA ARG A 373 9.93 22.90 -21.24
C ARG A 373 9.28 24.25 -21.00
N ALA A 374 8.68 24.47 -19.83
CA ALA A 374 8.08 25.76 -19.47
C ALA A 374 9.12 26.89 -19.43
N LEU A 375 10.29 26.62 -18.88
CA LEU A 375 11.42 27.57 -18.85
C LEU A 375 11.97 27.86 -20.27
N GLN A 376 12.07 26.83 -21.11
CA GLN A 376 12.54 27.00 -22.51
C GLN A 376 11.52 27.76 -23.37
N ALA A 377 10.22 27.63 -23.10
CA ALA A 377 9.18 28.36 -23.81
C ALA A 377 9.16 29.88 -23.47
N HIS A 378 9.73 30.26 -22.31
CA HIS A 378 9.79 31.66 -21.84
C HIS A 378 11.20 32.05 -21.41
N PRO A 379 12.17 32.16 -22.32
CA PRO A 379 13.56 32.49 -21.99
C PRO A 379 13.68 33.78 -21.16
N GLY A 380 14.44 33.72 -20.06
CA GLY A 380 14.66 34.86 -19.18
C GLY A 380 13.51 35.24 -18.25
N ARG A 381 12.39 34.44 -18.24
CA ARG A 381 11.31 34.66 -17.29
C ARG A 381 11.24 33.50 -16.29
N PRO A 382 11.25 33.79 -14.98
CA PRO A 382 11.03 32.79 -13.97
C PRO A 382 9.60 32.18 -14.06
N VAL A 383 9.46 30.89 -13.77
CA VAL A 383 8.20 30.17 -13.76
C VAL A 383 7.80 29.88 -12.31
N SER A 384 6.56 30.22 -11.92
CA SER A 384 6.06 29.93 -10.57
C SER A 384 5.97 28.44 -10.32
N ASP A 385 6.22 28.00 -9.09
CA ASP A 385 6.04 26.61 -8.66
C ASP A 385 4.58 26.25 -8.36
N GLU A 386 3.69 27.26 -8.27
CA GLU A 386 2.27 27.12 -7.90
C GLU A 386 1.54 26.09 -8.77
N LEU A 387 1.70 26.17 -10.11
CA LEU A 387 1.09 25.20 -11.02
C LEU A 387 1.53 23.76 -10.74
N TYR A 388 2.79 23.55 -10.37
CA TYR A 388 3.33 22.21 -10.09
C TYR A 388 2.89 21.71 -8.72
N ARG A 389 2.77 22.62 -7.74
CA ARG A 389 2.20 22.33 -6.43
C ARG A 389 0.73 21.93 -6.56
N ASP A 390 -0.07 22.70 -7.29
CA ASP A 390 -1.49 22.39 -7.55
C ASP A 390 -1.64 21.01 -8.19
N CYS A 391 -0.77 20.67 -9.15
CA CYS A 391 -0.77 19.33 -9.75
C CYS A 391 -0.42 18.21 -8.76
N LEU A 392 0.41 18.48 -7.76
CA LEU A 392 0.74 17.52 -6.70
C LEU A 392 -0.33 17.49 -5.61
N ASP A 393 -0.95 18.64 -5.26
CA ASP A 393 -2.03 18.76 -4.29
C ASP A 393 -3.28 17.96 -4.72
N GLU A 394 -3.49 17.78 -6.03
CA GLU A 394 -4.52 16.88 -6.55
C GLU A 394 -4.28 15.41 -6.16
N HIS A 395 -3.06 15.04 -5.79
CA HIS A 395 -2.63 13.65 -5.64
C HIS A 395 -2.07 13.31 -4.27
N PHE A 396 -1.54 14.28 -3.53
CA PHE A 396 -0.81 14.07 -2.28
C PHE A 396 -1.33 14.97 -1.16
N SER A 397 -1.00 14.64 0.10
CA SER A 397 -1.24 15.53 1.24
C SER A 397 -0.33 16.75 1.19
N GLU A 398 -0.69 17.86 1.82
CA GLU A 398 0.11 19.09 1.87
C GLU A 398 1.56 18.85 2.34
N GLU A 399 1.75 17.99 3.34
CA GLU A 399 3.09 17.60 3.83
C GLU A 399 3.87 16.84 2.75
N GLU A 400 3.20 15.91 2.04
CA GLU A 400 3.82 15.13 0.98
C GLU A 400 4.15 16.00 -0.25
N VAL A 401 3.27 16.93 -0.63
CA VAL A 401 3.53 17.91 -1.70
C VAL A 401 4.79 18.70 -1.41
N GLN A 402 4.99 19.13 -0.16
CA GLN A 402 6.20 19.83 0.22
C GLN A 402 7.44 18.97 0.03
N ARG A 403 7.41 17.70 0.47
CA ARG A 403 8.52 16.74 0.30
C ARG A 403 8.80 16.42 -1.16
N GLN A 404 7.75 16.24 -1.98
CA GLN A 404 7.88 15.99 -3.42
C GLN A 404 8.52 17.20 -4.12
N MET A 405 8.10 18.42 -3.78
CA MET A 405 8.71 19.64 -4.33
C MET A 405 10.18 19.77 -3.94
N GLU A 406 10.55 19.47 -2.70
CA GLU A 406 11.95 19.48 -2.24
C GLU A 406 12.78 18.45 -3.03
N THR A 407 12.23 17.27 -3.31
CA THR A 407 12.90 16.24 -4.12
C THR A 407 13.06 16.70 -5.57
N ILE A 408 12.02 17.25 -6.19
CA ILE A 408 12.04 17.80 -7.56
C ILE A 408 13.10 18.90 -7.69
N VAL A 409 13.14 19.83 -6.73
CA VAL A 409 14.12 20.91 -6.70
C VAL A 409 15.54 20.35 -6.53
N SER A 410 15.74 19.40 -5.61
CA SER A 410 17.04 18.77 -5.37
C SER A 410 17.56 18.04 -6.63
N TRP A 411 16.71 17.25 -7.28
CA TRP A 411 17.08 16.50 -8.48
C TRP A 411 17.29 17.40 -9.68
N GLY A 412 16.43 18.40 -9.87
CA GLY A 412 16.53 19.35 -10.98
C GLY A 412 17.79 20.24 -10.89
N ARG A 413 18.18 20.65 -9.69
CA ARG A 413 19.41 21.41 -9.46
C ARG A 413 20.67 20.56 -9.67
N TYR A 414 20.66 19.32 -9.19
CA TYR A 414 21.77 18.39 -9.41
C TYR A 414 21.95 18.07 -10.90
N ALA A 415 20.84 17.88 -11.61
CA ALA A 415 20.81 17.64 -13.06
C ALA A 415 21.05 18.90 -13.89
N GLU A 416 21.33 20.05 -13.28
CA GLU A 416 21.55 21.36 -13.95
C GLU A 416 20.40 21.76 -14.90
N LEU A 417 19.16 21.35 -14.60
CA LEU A 417 17.98 21.65 -15.39
C LEU A 417 17.45 23.05 -15.17
N PHE A 418 17.56 23.53 -13.91
CA PHE A 418 17.09 24.85 -13.47
C PHE A 418 17.67 25.21 -12.10
N ASP A 419 17.58 26.49 -11.74
CA ASP A 419 17.70 26.99 -10.38
C ASP A 419 16.33 27.27 -9.78
N TYR A 420 16.21 27.25 -8.45
CA TYR A 420 14.97 27.51 -7.72
C TYR A 420 15.19 28.52 -6.60
N ASP A 421 14.38 29.57 -6.60
CA ASP A 421 14.32 30.54 -5.53
C ASP A 421 13.20 30.15 -4.54
N ALA A 422 13.61 29.78 -3.32
CA ALA A 422 12.69 29.34 -2.28
C ALA A 422 11.85 30.49 -1.67
N GLN A 423 12.32 31.77 -1.76
CA GLN A 423 11.57 32.92 -1.24
C GLN A 423 10.50 33.36 -2.21
N GLU A 424 10.85 33.43 -3.50
CA GLU A 424 9.90 33.80 -4.56
C GLU A 424 9.09 32.61 -5.10
N LYS A 425 9.44 31.36 -4.70
CA LYS A 425 8.82 30.11 -5.17
C LYS A 425 8.80 30.01 -6.70
N ARG A 426 9.98 30.22 -7.32
CA ARG A 426 10.12 30.27 -8.77
C ARG A 426 11.30 29.47 -9.28
N PHE A 427 11.12 28.87 -10.43
CA PHE A 427 12.18 28.23 -11.22
C PHE A 427 12.75 29.22 -12.24
N SER A 428 14.06 29.14 -12.50
CA SER A 428 14.79 29.94 -13.51
C SER A 428 15.81 29.06 -14.24
N ILE A 429 16.17 29.45 -15.47
CA ILE A 429 17.33 28.84 -16.17
C ILE A 429 18.61 29.39 -15.54
N ARG A 430 19.54 28.49 -15.23
CA ARG A 430 20.86 28.88 -14.76
C ARG A 430 21.57 29.65 -15.86
N GLU A 431 21.82 30.95 -15.64
CA GLU A 431 22.69 31.69 -16.54
C GLU A 431 24.13 31.20 -16.35
N PRO A 432 24.88 30.91 -17.44
CA PRO A 432 26.29 30.58 -17.31
C PRO A 432 26.99 31.74 -16.62
N GLU A 433 27.72 31.46 -15.55
CA GLU A 433 28.58 32.50 -14.92
C GLU A 433 29.44 33.14 -16.00
N PRO A 434 29.49 34.48 -16.08
CA PRO A 434 30.38 35.15 -17.02
C PRO A 434 31.80 34.70 -16.71
N VAL A 435 32.44 34.06 -17.69
CA VAL A 435 33.84 33.67 -17.62
C VAL A 435 34.63 34.96 -17.26
N GLY A 436 35.09 34.97 -16.00
CA GLY A 436 35.80 36.13 -15.45
C GLY A 436 36.88 36.58 -16.38
N GLY A 437 36.68 37.76 -16.98
CA GLY A 437 37.71 38.43 -17.74
C GLY A 437 38.91 38.65 -16.84
N SER A 438 40.04 38.06 -17.22
CA SER A 438 41.36 38.40 -16.72
C SER A 438 41.58 39.87 -16.93
N GLY A 439 41.31 40.68 -15.89
CA GLY A 439 41.70 42.08 -15.83
C GLY A 439 43.21 42.19 -15.74
N GLN A 440 43.72 42.99 -16.59
CA GLN A 440 45.11 43.47 -16.72
C GLN A 440 45.68 43.96 -15.39
#